data_b9197e8524a706bcd4637342cabef89e
#
_entry.id   b9197e8524a706bcd4637342cabef89e
#
_cell.length_a   1.000
_cell.length_b   1.000
_cell.length_c   1.000
_cell.angle_alpha   90.00
_cell.angle_beta   90.00
_cell.angle_gamma   90.00
#
_symmetry.space_group_name_H-M   'P 1'
#
loop_
_entity.id
_entity.type
_entity.pdbx_description
1 polymer ?
#
loop_
_entity_poly.entity_id
_entity_poly.type
_entity_poly.pdbx_seq_one_letter_code
_entity_poly.pdbx_strand_id
1 'polypeptide(L)'
;LIKYRHKKEKRLEVYKTETRISEKVHDEVANDVYHIMTKLQNNENINEDILDDLEGIYNKTRDISKENSAIHLNANFNEVLKDLLISYKNDNINIITKNNSKVNWDKISNEKKTVIYRVLQELMTNMKKHSKASIVVLNFVQSNKLVINYTDNGVGTDNKKHNGLQNAENRINSIKGTITFESQIDKGFKSTITI
;
A
#
# COMPACT_ATOMS: atom_id res chain seq x y z
N LEU A 1 13.83 -4.65 -30.08
CA LEU A 1 13.37 -5.87 -29.38
C LEU A 1 14.35 -6.24 -28.24
N ILE A 2 15.66 -6.30 -28.47
CA ILE A 2 16.68 -6.71 -27.47
C ILE A 2 16.74 -5.74 -26.26
N LYS A 3 16.76 -4.43 -26.48
CA LYS A 3 16.74 -3.42 -25.39
C LYS A 3 15.49 -3.49 -24.51
N TYR A 4 14.34 -3.83 -25.10
CA TYR A 4 13.09 -3.96 -24.35
C TYR A 4 13.10 -5.20 -23.45
N ARG A 5 13.64 -6.31 -23.98
CA ARG A 5 13.78 -7.57 -23.25
C ARG A 5 14.73 -7.45 -22.07
N HIS A 6 15.89 -6.80 -22.26
CA HIS A 6 16.85 -6.51 -21.19
C HIS A 6 16.29 -5.61 -20.08
N LYS A 7 15.50 -4.60 -20.45
CA LYS A 7 14.83 -3.73 -19.48
C LYS A 7 13.77 -4.47 -18.65
N LYS A 8 13.06 -5.43 -19.28
CA LYS A 8 12.06 -6.27 -18.60
C LYS A 8 12.72 -7.27 -17.65
N GLU A 9 13.81 -7.92 -18.08
CA GLU A 9 14.62 -8.85 -17.27
C GLU A 9 15.21 -8.15 -16.05
N LYS A 10 15.82 -6.97 -16.22
CA LYS A 10 16.37 -6.17 -15.13
C LYS A 10 15.30 -5.74 -14.12
N ARG A 11 14.11 -5.37 -14.57
CA ARG A 11 12.97 -5.04 -13.67
C ARG A 11 12.48 -6.26 -12.89
N LEU A 12 12.43 -7.43 -13.53
CA LEU A 12 12.06 -8.67 -12.87
C LEU A 12 13.08 -9.09 -11.82
N GLU A 13 14.36 -8.85 -12.08
CA GLU A 13 15.47 -9.15 -11.16
C GLU A 13 15.47 -8.22 -9.94
N VAL A 14 15.22 -6.92 -10.16
CA VAL A 14 15.02 -5.95 -9.07
C VAL A 14 13.83 -6.35 -8.22
N TYR A 15 12.70 -6.69 -8.84
CA TYR A 15 11.49 -7.11 -8.13
C TYR A 15 11.71 -8.38 -7.29
N LYS A 16 12.40 -9.40 -7.85
CA LYS A 16 12.75 -10.62 -7.11
C LYS A 16 13.68 -10.32 -5.93
N THR A 17 14.61 -9.37 -6.11
CA THR A 17 15.54 -8.96 -5.07
C THR A 17 14.82 -8.21 -3.95
N GLU A 18 13.91 -7.28 -4.29
CA GLU A 18 13.07 -6.57 -3.33
C GLU A 18 12.19 -7.55 -2.51
N THR A 19 11.56 -8.53 -3.17
CA THR A 19 10.76 -9.55 -2.50
C THR A 19 11.60 -10.38 -1.52
N ARG A 20 12.78 -10.83 -1.96
CA ARG A 20 13.70 -11.61 -1.11
C ARG A 20 14.21 -10.81 0.09
N ILE A 21 14.52 -9.52 -0.09
CA ILE A 21 14.92 -8.64 1.00
C ILE A 21 13.77 -8.47 2.00
N SER A 22 12.56 -8.30 1.49
CA SER A 22 11.37 -8.16 2.32
C SER A 22 11.10 -9.40 3.19
N GLU A 23 11.16 -10.59 2.59
CA GLU A 23 11.00 -11.86 3.30
C GLU A 23 12.10 -12.02 4.37
N LYS A 24 13.34 -11.72 4.01
CA LYS A 24 14.48 -11.84 4.93
C LYS A 24 14.40 -10.84 6.09
N VAL A 25 13.95 -9.60 5.84
CA VAL A 25 13.73 -8.60 6.88
C VAL A 25 12.61 -9.04 7.83
N HIS A 26 11.53 -9.62 7.29
CA HIS A 26 10.45 -10.14 8.13
C HIS A 26 10.89 -11.35 8.99
N ASP A 27 11.57 -12.30 8.38
CA ASP A 27 11.86 -13.59 9.04
C ASP A 27 13.05 -13.50 10.00
N GLU A 28 14.07 -12.71 9.68
CA GLU A 28 15.27 -12.60 10.52
C GLU A 28 15.15 -11.42 11.50
N VAL A 29 14.86 -10.21 11.03
CA VAL A 29 14.92 -9.00 11.87
C VAL A 29 13.67 -8.83 12.73
N ALA A 30 12.48 -9.00 12.16
CA ALA A 30 11.25 -8.81 12.93
C ALA A 30 11.07 -9.88 14.00
N ASN A 31 11.48 -11.13 13.71
CA ASN A 31 11.44 -12.21 14.69
C ASN A 31 12.47 -12.01 15.81
N ASP A 32 13.68 -11.55 15.49
CA ASP A 32 14.73 -11.27 16.49
C ASP A 32 14.30 -10.14 17.43
N VAL A 33 13.72 -9.06 16.87
CA VAL A 33 13.18 -7.95 17.66
C VAL A 33 12.03 -8.45 18.55
N TYR A 34 11.12 -9.27 18.05
CA TYR A 34 10.05 -9.86 18.84
C TYR A 34 10.57 -10.73 19.99
N HIS A 35 11.61 -11.53 19.72
CA HIS A 35 12.28 -12.33 20.75
C HIS A 35 12.92 -11.48 21.85
N ILE A 36 13.57 -10.38 21.48
CA ILE A 36 14.14 -9.44 22.45
C ILE A 36 13.02 -8.81 23.29
N MET A 37 11.94 -8.34 22.67
CA MET A 37 10.79 -7.80 23.40
C MET A 37 10.22 -8.80 24.40
N THR A 38 10.01 -10.05 23.99
CA THR A 38 9.49 -11.10 24.88
C THR A 38 10.41 -11.39 26.07
N LYS A 39 11.73 -11.42 25.85
CA LYS A 39 12.72 -11.57 26.93
C LYS A 39 12.72 -10.39 27.87
N LEU A 40 12.60 -9.20 27.33
CA LEU A 40 12.56 -7.98 28.11
C LEU A 40 11.28 -7.89 28.96
N GLN A 41 10.11 -8.24 28.45
CA GLN A 41 8.83 -8.27 29.18
C GLN A 41 8.82 -9.22 30.37
N ASN A 42 9.64 -10.25 30.36
CA ASN A 42 9.75 -11.22 31.44
C ASN A 42 10.77 -10.83 32.53
N ASN A 43 11.38 -9.66 32.49
CA ASN A 43 12.44 -9.21 33.37
C ASN A 43 11.98 -7.96 34.15
N GLU A 44 11.89 -8.01 35.47
CA GLU A 44 11.26 -7.00 36.32
C GLU A 44 11.98 -5.62 36.38
N ASN A 45 13.11 -5.44 35.71
CA ASN A 45 13.93 -4.22 35.78
C ASN A 45 14.06 -3.45 34.46
N ILE A 46 13.02 -3.43 33.62
CA ILE A 46 13.10 -2.84 32.28
C ILE A 46 12.48 -1.45 32.22
N ASN A 47 13.20 -0.58 31.51
CA ASN A 47 12.77 0.75 31.18
C ASN A 47 11.64 0.65 30.10
N GLU A 48 10.41 1.07 30.43
CA GLU A 48 9.25 1.05 29.49
C GLU A 48 9.58 1.70 28.15
N ASP A 49 10.43 2.74 28.15
CA ASP A 49 10.88 3.42 26.95
C ASP A 49 11.58 2.49 25.92
N ILE A 50 12.34 1.49 26.41
CA ILE A 50 13.04 0.53 25.53
C ILE A 50 12.05 -0.44 24.89
N LEU A 51 10.99 -0.83 25.60
CA LEU A 51 9.95 -1.68 25.05
C LEU A 51 9.16 -0.95 23.94
N ASP A 52 8.81 0.29 24.16
CA ASP A 52 8.11 1.13 23.20
C ASP A 52 8.95 1.35 21.93
N ASP A 53 10.25 1.59 22.09
CA ASP A 53 11.19 1.73 20.97
C ASP A 53 11.31 0.42 20.17
N LEU A 54 11.40 -0.72 20.83
CA LEU A 54 11.48 -2.04 20.19
C LEU A 54 10.17 -2.40 19.46
N GLU A 55 9.02 -2.07 20.06
CA GLU A 55 7.73 -2.23 19.41
C GLU A 55 7.63 -1.33 18.16
N GLY A 56 8.12 -0.11 18.26
CA GLY A 56 8.23 0.80 17.12
C GLY A 56 9.08 0.25 15.97
N ILE A 57 10.23 -0.34 16.27
CA ILE A 57 11.12 -0.98 15.29
C ILE A 57 10.46 -2.21 14.69
N TYR A 58 9.86 -3.08 15.51
CA TYR A 58 9.13 -4.25 15.04
C TYR A 58 8.00 -3.87 14.07
N ASN A 59 7.18 -2.91 14.44
CA ASN A 59 6.07 -2.45 13.59
C ASN A 59 6.57 -1.84 12.28
N LYS A 60 7.63 -1.03 12.30
CA LYS A 60 8.26 -0.47 11.09
C LYS A 60 8.81 -1.57 10.18
N THR A 61 9.51 -2.55 10.74
CA THR A 61 10.10 -3.67 9.98
C THR A 61 9.00 -4.53 9.33
N ARG A 62 7.94 -4.80 10.07
CA ARG A 62 6.77 -5.52 9.57
C ARG A 62 6.02 -4.76 8.46
N ASP A 63 5.92 -3.43 8.58
CA ASP A 63 5.31 -2.59 7.55
C ASP A 63 6.16 -2.59 6.26
N ILE A 64 7.49 -2.45 6.38
CA ILE A 64 8.44 -2.56 5.25
C ILE A 64 8.32 -3.92 4.56
N SER A 65 8.22 -5.00 5.34
CA SER A 65 8.04 -6.34 4.79
C SER A 65 6.73 -6.48 4.02
N LYS A 66 5.62 -6.00 4.59
CA LYS A 66 4.31 -6.01 3.91
C LYS A 66 4.30 -5.15 2.64
N GLU A 67 4.95 -3.98 2.67
CA GLU A 67 5.04 -3.10 1.51
C GLU A 67 5.81 -3.74 0.34
N ASN A 68 6.78 -4.59 0.63
CA ASN A 68 7.64 -5.22 -0.38
C ASN A 68 7.26 -6.69 -0.69
N SER A 69 6.31 -7.30 0.03
CA SER A 69 5.90 -8.68 -0.20
C SER A 69 5.38 -8.92 -1.62
N ALA A 70 5.59 -10.14 -2.14
CA ALA A 70 5.08 -10.53 -3.45
C ALA A 70 3.54 -10.51 -3.48
N ILE A 71 2.98 -9.84 -4.48
CA ILE A 71 1.55 -9.85 -4.71
C ILE A 71 1.21 -11.12 -5.49
N HIS A 72 0.42 -12.02 -4.92
CA HIS A 72 -0.01 -13.25 -5.59
C HIS A 72 -1.06 -12.93 -6.66
N LEU A 73 -0.60 -12.44 -7.82
CA LEU A 73 -1.46 -12.07 -8.96
C LEU A 73 -2.06 -13.28 -9.71
N ASN A 74 -1.67 -14.51 -9.34
CA ASN A 74 -2.24 -15.75 -9.90
C ASN A 74 -3.66 -16.04 -9.38
N ALA A 75 -4.09 -15.35 -8.32
CA ALA A 75 -5.45 -15.37 -7.80
C ALA A 75 -6.34 -14.35 -8.53
N ASN A 76 -7.64 -14.45 -8.33
CA ASN A 76 -8.59 -13.43 -8.80
C ASN A 76 -8.22 -12.06 -8.20
N PHE A 77 -7.78 -11.13 -9.03
CA PHE A 77 -7.29 -9.82 -8.57
C PHE A 77 -8.37 -9.00 -7.83
N ASN A 78 -9.64 -9.24 -8.14
CA ASN A 78 -10.74 -8.65 -7.40
C ASN A 78 -10.71 -9.05 -5.91
N GLU A 79 -10.45 -10.33 -5.61
CA GLU A 79 -10.32 -10.81 -4.22
C GLU A 79 -9.04 -10.28 -3.56
N VAL A 80 -7.93 -10.23 -4.30
CA VAL A 80 -6.67 -9.65 -3.80
C VAL A 80 -6.85 -8.19 -3.37
N LEU A 81 -7.58 -7.38 -4.14
CA LEU A 81 -7.91 -6.00 -3.76
C LEU A 81 -8.87 -5.94 -2.59
N LYS A 82 -9.85 -6.83 -2.53
CA LYS A 82 -10.79 -6.90 -1.44
C LYS A 82 -10.08 -7.23 -0.12
N ASP A 83 -9.17 -8.19 -0.12
CA ASP A 83 -8.37 -8.57 1.05
C ASP A 83 -7.48 -7.41 1.51
N LEU A 84 -6.82 -6.72 0.56
CA LEU A 84 -6.08 -5.51 0.88
C LEU A 84 -6.95 -4.49 1.61
N LEU A 85 -8.11 -4.17 1.09
CA LEU A 85 -9.00 -3.14 1.65
C LEU A 85 -9.58 -3.57 3.01
N ILE A 86 -9.95 -4.84 3.16
CA ILE A 86 -10.43 -5.40 4.43
C ILE A 86 -9.36 -5.30 5.51
N SER A 87 -8.07 -5.46 5.18
CA SER A 87 -6.97 -5.38 6.15
C SER A 87 -6.81 -4.00 6.82
N TYR A 88 -7.41 -2.95 6.24
CA TYR A 88 -7.44 -1.60 6.82
C TYR A 88 -8.75 -1.27 7.54
N LYS A 89 -9.77 -2.11 7.41
CA LYS A 89 -11.06 -1.94 8.09
C LYS A 89 -10.91 -2.28 9.59
N ASN A 90 -11.51 -1.45 10.43
CA ASN A 90 -11.66 -1.70 11.86
C ASN A 90 -12.97 -1.04 12.36
N ASP A 91 -13.21 -1.05 13.67
CA ASP A 91 -14.43 -0.51 14.27
C ASP A 91 -14.62 1.01 14.00
N ASN A 92 -13.54 1.74 13.75
CA ASN A 92 -13.55 3.18 13.54
C ASN A 92 -13.49 3.57 12.05
N ILE A 93 -13.13 2.62 11.15
CA ILE A 93 -12.91 2.89 9.73
C ILE A 93 -13.80 1.99 8.88
N ASN A 94 -14.73 2.59 8.15
CA ASN A 94 -15.56 1.89 7.18
C ASN A 94 -15.05 2.13 5.75
N ILE A 95 -14.82 1.04 5.01
CA ILE A 95 -14.32 1.09 3.63
C ILE A 95 -15.42 0.60 2.70
N ILE A 96 -15.82 1.46 1.79
CA ILE A 96 -16.88 1.21 0.81
C ILE A 96 -16.26 1.07 -0.57
N THR A 97 -16.46 -0.08 -1.20
CA THR A 97 -15.99 -0.35 -2.55
C THR A 97 -17.16 -0.41 -3.52
N LYS A 98 -17.13 0.38 -4.58
CA LYS A 98 -18.18 0.43 -5.62
C LYS A 98 -17.63 -0.05 -6.96
N ASN A 99 -18.41 -0.87 -7.66
CA ASN A 99 -18.19 -1.33 -9.05
C ASN A 99 -16.89 -2.12 -9.30
N ASN A 100 -16.14 -2.55 -8.27
CA ASN A 100 -14.93 -3.35 -8.47
C ASN A 100 -15.20 -4.65 -9.23
N SER A 101 -16.32 -5.30 -8.95
CA SER A 101 -16.76 -6.52 -9.64
C SER A 101 -17.13 -6.32 -11.12
N LYS A 102 -17.35 -5.07 -11.55
CA LYS A 102 -17.64 -4.73 -12.95
C LYS A 102 -16.37 -4.51 -13.79
N VAL A 103 -15.20 -4.44 -13.16
CA VAL A 103 -13.92 -4.29 -13.85
C VAL A 103 -13.49 -5.63 -14.44
N ASN A 104 -13.17 -5.65 -15.72
CA ASN A 104 -12.58 -6.82 -16.37
C ASN A 104 -11.08 -6.88 -16.08
N TRP A 105 -10.73 -7.42 -14.90
CA TRP A 105 -9.36 -7.53 -14.44
C TRP A 105 -8.48 -8.42 -15.33
N ASP A 106 -9.06 -9.37 -16.07
CA ASP A 106 -8.31 -10.28 -16.95
C ASP A 106 -7.71 -9.56 -18.15
N LYS A 107 -8.31 -8.45 -18.57
CA LYS A 107 -7.77 -7.58 -19.63
C LYS A 107 -6.66 -6.64 -19.17
N ILE A 108 -6.40 -6.57 -17.86
CA ILE A 108 -5.39 -5.70 -17.27
C ILE A 108 -4.12 -6.52 -17.02
N SER A 109 -2.99 -6.06 -17.54
CA SER A 109 -1.71 -6.76 -17.37
C SER A 109 -1.29 -6.87 -15.89
N ASN A 110 -0.55 -7.90 -15.53
CA ASN A 110 -0.04 -8.09 -14.18
C ASN A 110 0.82 -6.91 -13.69
N GLU A 111 1.58 -6.27 -14.59
CA GLU A 111 2.33 -5.05 -14.29
C GLU A 111 1.39 -3.93 -13.81
N LYS A 112 0.29 -3.69 -14.52
CA LYS A 112 -0.71 -2.69 -14.14
C LYS A 112 -1.42 -3.06 -12.83
N LYS A 113 -1.80 -4.32 -12.66
CA LYS A 113 -2.39 -4.82 -11.41
C LYS A 113 -1.48 -4.59 -10.22
N THR A 114 -0.18 -4.89 -10.35
CA THR A 114 0.83 -4.64 -9.31
C THR A 114 0.89 -3.17 -8.93
N VAL A 115 0.96 -2.28 -9.93
CA VAL A 115 1.01 -0.83 -9.69
C VAL A 115 -0.26 -0.34 -9.00
N ILE A 116 -1.45 -0.76 -9.46
CA ILE A 116 -2.73 -0.41 -8.82
C ILE A 116 -2.71 -0.83 -7.35
N TYR A 117 -2.35 -2.09 -7.08
CA TYR A 117 -2.29 -2.61 -5.72
C TYR A 117 -1.39 -1.76 -4.82
N ARG A 118 -0.17 -1.45 -5.28
CA ARG A 118 0.80 -0.67 -4.49
C ARG A 118 0.34 0.76 -4.25
N VAL A 119 -0.27 1.38 -5.24
CA VAL A 119 -0.80 2.75 -5.08
C VAL A 119 -1.99 2.77 -4.12
N LEU A 120 -2.91 1.81 -4.22
CA LEU A 120 -4.01 1.71 -3.26
C LEU A 120 -3.50 1.39 -1.84
N GLN A 121 -2.50 0.52 -1.71
CA GLN A 121 -1.84 0.23 -0.43
C GLN A 121 -1.25 1.49 0.19
N GLU A 122 -0.56 2.33 -0.59
CA GLU A 122 0.02 3.60 -0.15
C GLU A 122 -1.07 4.59 0.30
N LEU A 123 -2.15 4.74 -0.50
CA LEU A 123 -3.27 5.61 -0.14
C LEU A 123 -3.94 5.16 1.17
N MET A 124 -4.15 3.86 1.34
CA MET A 124 -4.74 3.28 2.56
C MET A 124 -3.82 3.44 3.78
N THR A 125 -2.51 3.29 3.59
CA THR A 125 -1.51 3.51 4.64
C THR A 125 -1.49 4.97 5.08
N ASN A 126 -1.50 5.90 4.13
CA ASN A 126 -1.55 7.33 4.41
C ASN A 126 -2.84 7.73 5.13
N MET A 127 -3.97 7.17 4.72
CA MET A 127 -5.25 7.34 5.40
C MET A 127 -5.16 6.88 6.86
N LYS A 128 -4.66 5.67 7.11
CA LYS A 128 -4.54 5.11 8.46
C LYS A 128 -3.60 5.93 9.36
N LYS A 129 -2.48 6.43 8.81
CA LYS A 129 -1.46 7.15 9.57
C LYS A 129 -1.82 8.62 9.83
N HIS A 130 -2.53 9.26 8.89
CA HIS A 130 -2.58 10.73 8.86
C HIS A 130 -3.98 11.32 8.74
N SER A 131 -4.98 10.58 8.20
CA SER A 131 -6.23 11.25 7.82
C SER A 131 -7.26 11.34 8.95
N LYS A 132 -7.20 10.48 9.98
CA LYS A 132 -8.28 10.32 10.97
C LYS A 132 -9.67 10.07 10.35
N ALA A 133 -9.71 9.55 9.15
CA ALA A 133 -10.94 9.26 8.44
C ALA A 133 -11.73 8.12 9.10
N SER A 134 -13.03 8.25 9.09
CA SER A 134 -13.97 7.18 9.49
C SER A 134 -14.61 6.48 8.29
N ILE A 135 -14.58 7.10 7.12
CA ILE A 135 -15.16 6.58 5.88
C ILE A 135 -14.17 6.75 4.74
N VAL A 136 -13.94 5.65 4.00
CA VAL A 136 -13.20 5.64 2.75
C VAL A 136 -14.08 5.06 1.65
N VAL A 137 -14.13 5.71 0.51
CA VAL A 137 -14.87 5.25 -0.67
C VAL A 137 -13.90 5.05 -1.83
N LEU A 138 -13.92 3.84 -2.39
CA LEU A 138 -13.25 3.50 -3.65
C LEU A 138 -14.29 3.19 -4.71
N ASN A 139 -14.29 3.94 -5.81
CA ASN A 139 -15.19 3.72 -6.92
C ASN A 139 -14.42 3.43 -8.21
N PHE A 140 -14.72 2.30 -8.84
CA PHE A 140 -14.08 1.83 -10.06
C PHE A 140 -15.02 2.08 -11.25
N VAL A 141 -14.52 2.75 -12.27
CA VAL A 141 -15.26 3.01 -13.51
C VAL A 141 -14.42 2.55 -14.69
N GLN A 142 -14.92 1.58 -15.43
CA GLN A 142 -14.26 1.06 -16.62
C GLN A 142 -15.06 1.38 -17.86
N SER A 143 -14.46 2.14 -18.77
CA SER A 143 -14.90 2.34 -20.15
C SER A 143 -13.75 1.99 -21.10
N ASN A 144 -13.24 2.92 -21.87
CA ASN A 144 -12.01 2.76 -22.65
C ASN A 144 -10.75 2.70 -21.75
N LYS A 145 -10.83 3.32 -20.59
CA LYS A 145 -9.80 3.33 -19.55
C LYS A 145 -10.42 2.91 -18.23
N LEU A 146 -9.59 2.40 -17.32
CA LEU A 146 -9.97 2.20 -15.93
C LEU A 146 -9.70 3.48 -15.15
N VAL A 147 -10.73 3.99 -14.50
CA VAL A 147 -10.65 5.12 -13.55
C VAL A 147 -10.97 4.60 -12.15
N ILE A 148 -10.10 4.90 -11.20
CA ILE A 148 -10.27 4.56 -9.78
C ILE A 148 -10.31 5.87 -9.01
N ASN A 149 -11.45 6.16 -8.39
CA ASN A 149 -11.63 7.31 -7.52
C ASN A 149 -11.55 6.87 -6.07
N TYR A 150 -10.61 7.42 -5.35
CA TYR A 150 -10.46 7.29 -3.91
C TYR A 150 -10.95 8.59 -3.24
N THR A 151 -11.68 8.45 -2.15
CA THR A 151 -12.11 9.59 -1.32
C THR A 151 -12.17 9.16 0.14
N ASP A 152 -11.63 9.96 1.03
CA ASP A 152 -11.84 9.82 2.47
C ASP A 152 -12.41 11.12 3.09
N ASN A 153 -13.00 11.00 4.26
CA ASN A 153 -13.58 12.10 5.03
C ASN A 153 -12.64 12.58 6.15
N GLY A 154 -11.34 12.40 6.00
CA GLY A 154 -10.37 12.76 7.02
C GLY A 154 -10.08 14.25 7.11
N VAL A 155 -9.04 14.57 7.89
CA VAL A 155 -8.63 15.97 8.15
C VAL A 155 -8.05 16.68 6.92
N GLY A 156 -7.75 15.92 5.84
CA GLY A 156 -7.10 16.49 4.67
C GLY A 156 -5.66 16.95 4.92
N THR A 157 -5.09 17.67 3.98
CA THR A 157 -3.73 18.22 4.03
C THR A 157 -3.62 19.51 3.24
N ASP A 158 -2.57 20.28 3.50
CA ASP A 158 -2.24 21.55 2.84
C ASP A 158 -1.62 21.39 1.43
N ASN A 159 -1.83 20.27 0.77
CA ASN A 159 -1.29 19.94 -0.58
C ASN A 159 0.23 19.85 -0.72
N LYS A 160 0.99 19.83 0.36
CA LYS A 160 2.41 19.49 0.25
C LYS A 160 2.54 18.03 -0.14
N LYS A 161 3.13 17.76 -1.30
CA LYS A 161 3.42 16.40 -1.75
C LYS A 161 4.43 15.77 -0.79
N HIS A 162 3.96 14.84 0.02
CA HIS A 162 4.83 13.99 0.82
C HIS A 162 5.43 12.88 -0.08
N ASN A 163 6.56 12.32 0.34
CA ASN A 163 7.31 11.32 -0.44
C ASN A 163 6.44 10.14 -0.93
N GLY A 164 5.45 9.70 -0.14
CA GLY A 164 4.53 8.62 -0.51
C GLY A 164 3.66 8.95 -1.73
N LEU A 165 3.10 10.15 -1.79
CA LEU A 165 2.29 10.59 -2.94
C LEU A 165 3.14 10.75 -4.20
N GLN A 166 4.38 11.22 -4.08
CA GLN A 166 5.32 11.28 -5.20
C GLN A 166 5.66 9.87 -5.72
N ASN A 167 5.86 8.91 -4.83
CA ASN A 167 6.09 7.52 -5.21
C ASN A 167 4.87 6.91 -5.92
N ALA A 168 3.66 7.19 -5.45
CA ALA A 168 2.42 6.77 -6.11
C ALA A 168 2.32 7.36 -7.53
N GLU A 169 2.61 8.65 -7.70
CA GLU A 169 2.65 9.32 -9.00
C GLU A 169 3.69 8.68 -9.95
N ASN A 170 4.91 8.46 -9.48
CA ASN A 170 5.98 7.82 -10.27
C ASN A 170 5.59 6.40 -10.72
N ARG A 171 4.93 5.62 -9.84
CA ARG A 171 4.44 4.28 -10.16
C ARG A 171 3.35 4.31 -11.24
N ILE A 172 2.37 5.20 -11.14
CA ILE A 172 1.30 5.33 -12.15
C ILE A 172 1.86 5.81 -13.48
N ASN A 173 2.78 6.79 -13.47
CA ASN A 173 3.44 7.26 -14.68
C ASN A 173 4.25 6.16 -15.38
N SER A 174 4.85 5.21 -14.64
CA SER A 174 5.62 4.11 -15.21
C SER A 174 4.80 3.17 -16.10
N ILE A 175 3.48 3.11 -15.89
CA ILE A 175 2.52 2.32 -16.68
C ILE A 175 1.72 3.18 -17.66
N LYS A 176 2.14 4.43 -17.90
CA LYS A 176 1.47 5.41 -18.77
C LYS A 176 0.07 5.79 -18.30
N GLY A 177 -0.19 5.71 -17.00
CA GLY A 177 -1.39 6.22 -16.34
C GLY A 177 -1.19 7.64 -15.85
N THR A 178 -2.23 8.21 -15.25
CA THR A 178 -2.21 9.51 -14.56
C THR A 178 -2.85 9.37 -13.19
N ILE A 179 -2.38 10.14 -12.23
CA ILE A 179 -2.97 10.26 -10.90
C ILE A 179 -3.03 11.73 -10.50
N THR A 180 -4.16 12.14 -9.95
CA THR A 180 -4.35 13.49 -9.39
C THR A 180 -4.74 13.38 -7.93
N PHE A 181 -4.39 14.41 -7.17
CA PHE A 181 -4.70 14.52 -5.76
C PHE A 181 -5.39 15.86 -5.48
N GLU A 182 -6.46 15.81 -4.69
CA GLU A 182 -7.21 16.97 -4.23
C GLU A 182 -7.39 16.84 -2.72
N SER A 183 -6.99 17.86 -1.98
CA SER A 183 -7.19 17.91 -0.54
C SER A 183 -7.33 19.33 -0.05
N GLN A 184 -8.11 19.49 0.99
CA GLN A 184 -8.22 20.73 1.75
C GLN A 184 -8.33 20.36 3.22
N ILE A 185 -7.80 21.20 4.09
CA ILE A 185 -7.91 21.00 5.53
C ILE A 185 -9.39 20.86 5.91
N ASP A 186 -9.70 19.85 6.71
CA ASP A 186 -11.03 19.46 7.21
C ASP A 186 -12.06 19.07 6.13
N LYS A 187 -11.62 18.80 4.88
CA LYS A 187 -12.50 18.35 3.79
C LYS A 187 -12.13 17.00 3.21
N GLY A 188 -11.21 16.29 3.86
CA GLY A 188 -10.76 14.99 3.43
C GLY A 188 -9.75 15.04 2.28
N PHE A 189 -9.52 13.87 1.70
CA PHE A 189 -8.57 13.67 0.60
C PHE A 189 -9.23 12.91 -0.53
N LYS A 190 -8.93 13.29 -1.76
CA LYS A 190 -9.38 12.63 -2.99
C LYS A 190 -8.21 12.32 -3.89
N SER A 191 -8.27 11.19 -4.57
CA SER A 191 -7.33 10.82 -5.62
C SER A 191 -8.08 10.20 -6.79
N THR A 192 -7.72 10.59 -8.01
CA THR A 192 -8.24 10.01 -9.25
C THR A 192 -7.09 9.37 -10.02
N ILE A 193 -7.15 8.06 -10.21
CA ILE A 193 -6.19 7.27 -10.96
C ILE A 193 -6.82 6.88 -12.29
N THR A 194 -6.14 7.11 -13.41
CA THR A 194 -6.58 6.72 -14.76
C THR A 194 -5.50 5.88 -15.45
N ILE A 195 -5.90 4.70 -16.00
CA ILE A 195 -4.97 3.70 -16.58
C ILE A 195 -5.49 3.22 -17.93
#